data_346f31467b6b5b063570bf8a6c060b69
#
_entry.id   346f31467b6b5b063570bf8a6c060b69
#
_cell.length_a   1.000
_cell.length_b   1.000
_cell.length_c   1.000
_cell.angle_alpha   90.00
_cell.angle_beta   90.00
_cell.angle_gamma   90.00
#
_symmetry.space_group_name_H-M   'P 1'
#
loop_
_entity.id
_entity.type
_entity.pdbx_description
1 polymer ?
#
loop_
_entity_poly.entity_id
_entity_poly.type
_entity_poly.pdbx_seq_one_letter_code
_entity_poly.pdbx_strand_id
1 'polypeptide(L)'
;MIFCVLVCFYTVRMTVMLVHFYKECIGRFFVTQESLFKKIYGRAPKVYAAFVMLLISQAKGWRKENMFTQINNFITWFDGVVWGLPLIILILITGFLLTVRLGFLQVRHLGKALKFMVKNEDGGEGEVTSFGALCTALSATIGTGNIVGVATAIAAGGPGALFWMIVDAFFGMATKYAEGLLAIKYRTIDKDGHVLGGPFYYIENGMGKQWRWLAKIFAFFGAGVGLFGIGTFTQVNGIASAVKNFFDPDTVHTVSLFGNTYSWATVIACLILTLCVGLVVLGGIQRIAKVSQIIVPFMAILYVALALIIVITNITAVPGAIATIVKTAFSGSALAGGAMGTMVVAMQKGIARGIFSNESGLGSAPIAAAAAQTKEPVRQGLVSMTGTFIDTIVICTMTGLSIVITETWNTGLEGVAITTAAFQKGLPFPAQFASFALMLCLVFFAFTTILGWDYYGERCLEYLFNRNMTAVKTYRWLYIICVFFGPYMTVAAVWNIADIFNALMAFPNLIALLALSGVVVKETKDFFKKHKNYE
;
A
#
# COMPACT_ATOMS: atom_id res chain seq x y z
N MET A 1 18.45 17.69 11.71
CA MET A 1 17.65 18.91 11.58
C MET A 1 17.95 19.64 10.25
N ILE A 2 19.19 20.00 9.96
CA ILE A 2 19.56 20.70 8.71
C ILE A 2 19.24 19.88 7.45
N PHE A 3 19.41 18.56 7.45
CA PHE A 3 19.14 17.69 6.30
C PHE A 3 17.63 17.43 6.08
N CYS A 4 16.82 17.29 7.15
CA CYS A 4 15.35 17.27 7.02
C CYS A 4 14.82 18.61 6.51
N VAL A 5 15.35 19.70 7.00
CA VAL A 5 15.08 21.05 6.49
C VAL A 5 15.59 21.17 5.06
N LEU A 6 16.76 20.62 4.72
CA LEU A 6 17.30 20.59 3.35
C LEU A 6 16.51 19.66 2.43
N VAL A 7 16.05 18.48 2.89
CA VAL A 7 15.20 17.59 2.09
C VAL A 7 13.81 18.20 1.93
N CYS A 8 13.20 18.76 2.97
CA CYS A 8 11.99 19.58 2.83
C CYS A 8 12.24 20.81 1.96
N PHE A 9 13.37 21.50 2.15
CA PHE A 9 13.72 22.67 1.32
C PHE A 9 14.09 22.26 -0.11
N TYR A 10 14.75 21.12 -0.31
CA TYR A 10 15.06 20.59 -1.66
C TYR A 10 13.81 20.01 -2.33
N THR A 11 12.92 19.35 -1.58
CA THR A 11 11.63 18.88 -2.10
C THR A 11 10.73 20.08 -2.42
N VAL A 12 10.66 21.07 -1.53
CA VAL A 12 9.96 22.34 -1.80
C VAL A 12 10.66 23.11 -2.94
N ARG A 13 11.99 23.16 -2.98
CA ARG A 13 12.74 23.84 -4.07
C ARG A 13 12.66 23.09 -5.39
N MET A 14 12.69 21.75 -5.41
CA MET A 14 12.40 20.94 -6.61
C MET A 14 10.94 21.07 -7.05
N THR A 15 9.99 21.10 -6.11
CA THR A 15 8.59 21.34 -6.43
C THR A 15 8.39 22.76 -6.96
N VAL A 16 9.05 23.75 -6.35
CA VAL A 16 9.06 25.14 -6.84
C VAL A 16 9.79 25.27 -8.19
N MET A 17 10.90 24.56 -8.39
CA MET A 17 11.58 24.49 -9.71
C MET A 17 10.74 23.75 -10.75
N LEU A 18 10.06 22.65 -10.38
CA LEU A 18 9.13 21.95 -11.27
C LEU A 18 7.91 22.82 -11.60
N VAL A 19 7.38 23.56 -10.65
CA VAL A 19 6.29 24.52 -10.85
C VAL A 19 6.76 25.72 -11.67
N HIS A 20 8.01 26.19 -11.45
CA HIS A 20 8.60 27.28 -12.23
C HIS A 20 8.95 26.82 -13.66
N PHE A 21 9.50 25.61 -13.80
CA PHE A 21 9.74 24.97 -15.10
C PHE A 21 8.42 24.72 -15.85
N TYR A 22 7.37 24.28 -15.13
CA TYR A 22 6.02 24.14 -15.68
C TYR A 22 5.45 25.51 -16.10
N LYS A 23 5.58 26.57 -15.29
CA LYS A 23 5.12 27.92 -15.62
C LYS A 23 5.88 28.54 -16.79
N GLU A 24 7.19 28.43 -16.82
CA GLU A 24 8.02 29.09 -17.84
C GLU A 24 8.21 28.26 -19.11
N CYS A 25 8.45 26.95 -18.98
CA CYS A 25 8.72 26.10 -20.14
C CYS A 25 7.46 25.45 -20.70
N ILE A 26 6.60 24.88 -19.84
CA ILE A 26 5.40 24.18 -20.30
C ILE A 26 4.27 25.18 -20.57
N GLY A 27 4.09 26.19 -19.74
CA GLY A 27 3.10 27.26 -19.99
C GLY A 27 3.40 28.03 -21.25
N ARG A 28 4.68 28.40 -21.50
CA ARG A 28 5.11 29.02 -22.78
C ARG A 28 5.07 28.02 -23.94
N PHE A 29 5.42 26.74 -23.68
CA PHE A 29 5.36 25.68 -24.67
C PHE A 29 3.93 25.46 -25.16
N PHE A 30 2.95 25.37 -24.24
CA PHE A 30 1.55 25.19 -24.63
C PHE A 30 0.91 26.40 -25.26
N VAL A 31 1.24 27.64 -24.84
CA VAL A 31 0.73 28.87 -25.47
C VAL A 31 1.32 29.10 -26.86
N THR A 32 2.60 28.75 -27.06
CA THR A 32 3.25 28.80 -28.37
C THR A 32 2.80 27.66 -29.29
N GLN A 33 2.52 26.49 -28.71
CA GLN A 33 2.05 25.32 -29.44
C GLN A 33 0.57 25.43 -29.85
N GLU A 34 -0.27 26.21 -29.15
CA GLU A 34 -1.68 26.39 -29.58
C GLU A 34 -1.77 27.01 -30.97
N SER A 35 -0.89 27.99 -31.28
CA SER A 35 -0.79 28.56 -32.60
C SER A 35 -0.14 27.65 -33.64
N LEU A 36 0.87 26.87 -33.20
CA LEU A 36 1.60 25.93 -34.06
C LEU A 36 0.77 24.66 -34.30
N PHE A 37 0.03 24.18 -33.31
CA PHE A 37 -0.84 23.01 -33.40
C PHE A 37 -2.06 23.23 -34.30
N LYS A 38 -2.68 24.41 -34.22
CA LYS A 38 -3.72 24.82 -35.19
C LYS A 38 -3.19 24.84 -36.62
N LYS A 39 -1.91 25.13 -36.81
CA LYS A 39 -1.25 25.22 -38.13
C LYS A 39 -0.82 23.84 -38.69
N ILE A 40 -0.45 22.88 -37.83
CA ILE A 40 0.13 21.58 -38.23
C ILE A 40 -0.94 20.47 -38.26
N TYR A 41 -1.92 20.49 -37.37
CA TYR A 41 -2.88 19.39 -37.16
C TYR A 41 -4.33 19.87 -37.29
N GLY A 42 -4.72 20.38 -38.41
CA GLY A 42 -6.09 20.82 -38.71
C GLY A 42 -7.19 19.76 -38.50
N ARG A 43 -6.86 18.53 -38.07
CA ARG A 43 -7.77 17.40 -37.76
C ARG A 43 -7.23 16.55 -36.62
N ALA A 44 -6.89 17.13 -35.45
CA ALA A 44 -6.62 16.34 -34.29
C ALA A 44 -7.90 15.63 -33.76
N PRO A 45 -7.83 14.38 -33.29
CA PRO A 45 -8.98 13.72 -32.67
C PRO A 45 -9.56 14.60 -31.55
N LYS A 46 -10.87 14.81 -31.56
CA LYS A 46 -11.60 15.66 -30.59
C LYS A 46 -11.25 15.36 -29.12
N VAL A 47 -10.87 14.12 -28.81
CA VAL A 47 -10.45 13.66 -27.48
C VAL A 47 -9.13 14.29 -27.04
N TYR A 48 -8.13 14.43 -27.93
CA TYR A 48 -6.85 15.03 -27.59
C TYR A 48 -6.95 16.55 -27.41
N ALA A 49 -7.74 17.20 -28.26
CA ALA A 49 -8.03 18.63 -28.12
C ALA A 49 -8.80 18.94 -26.82
N ALA A 50 -9.76 18.09 -26.45
CA ALA A 50 -10.49 18.19 -25.17
C ALA A 50 -9.56 18.00 -23.96
N PHE A 51 -8.62 17.05 -24.02
CA PHE A 51 -7.65 16.81 -22.95
C PHE A 51 -6.68 17.99 -22.78
N VAL A 52 -6.15 18.54 -23.87
CA VAL A 52 -5.28 19.73 -23.84
C VAL A 52 -6.05 20.97 -23.36
N MET A 53 -7.31 21.14 -23.79
CA MET A 53 -8.16 22.24 -23.31
C MET A 53 -8.50 22.12 -21.83
N LEU A 54 -8.70 20.90 -21.32
CA LEU A 54 -8.91 20.63 -19.89
C LEU A 54 -7.67 21.02 -19.08
N LEU A 55 -6.48 20.64 -19.54
CA LEU A 55 -5.20 21.01 -18.91
C LEU A 55 -4.98 22.52 -18.89
N ILE A 56 -5.31 23.23 -19.99
CA ILE A 56 -5.17 24.68 -20.09
C ILE A 56 -6.21 25.41 -19.21
N SER A 57 -7.44 24.91 -19.12
CA SER A 57 -8.49 25.51 -18.28
C SER A 57 -8.17 25.38 -16.80
N GLN A 58 -7.64 24.25 -16.39
CA GLN A 58 -7.17 24.05 -15.02
C GLN A 58 -5.96 24.94 -14.69
N ALA A 59 -5.00 25.07 -15.61
CA ALA A 59 -3.85 25.96 -15.44
C ALA A 59 -4.23 27.45 -15.31
N LYS A 60 -5.34 27.90 -15.91
CA LYS A 60 -5.85 29.28 -15.77
C LYS A 60 -6.49 29.56 -14.41
N GLY A 61 -7.09 28.56 -13.75
CA GLY A 61 -7.64 28.68 -12.39
C GLY A 61 -6.57 28.91 -11.31
N TRP A 62 -5.37 28.43 -11.52
CA TRP A 62 -4.27 28.45 -10.53
C TRP A 62 -3.65 29.83 -10.27
N ARG A 63 -3.97 30.85 -11.06
CA ARG A 63 -3.35 32.20 -10.94
C ARG A 63 -3.84 33.05 -9.77
N LYS A 64 -4.91 32.66 -9.07
CA LYS A 64 -5.54 33.47 -8.00
C LYS A 64 -5.35 32.94 -6.58
N GLU A 65 -4.76 31.74 -6.40
CA GLU A 65 -4.67 31.08 -5.11
C GLU A 65 -3.31 31.26 -4.43
N ASN A 66 -3.27 31.18 -3.10
CA ASN A 66 -2.03 31.15 -2.33
C ASN A 66 -1.14 30.00 -2.78
N MET A 67 0.18 30.19 -2.75
CA MET A 67 1.18 29.19 -3.16
C MET A 67 0.95 27.82 -2.49
N PHE A 68 0.54 27.80 -1.23
CA PHE A 68 0.26 26.58 -0.49
C PHE A 68 -0.97 25.81 -1.04
N THR A 69 -2.03 26.54 -1.36
CA THR A 69 -3.23 25.99 -1.99
C THR A 69 -2.92 25.46 -3.39
N GLN A 70 -2.07 26.18 -4.15
CA GLN A 70 -1.63 25.73 -5.49
C GLN A 70 -0.83 24.42 -5.41
N ILE A 71 0.08 24.27 -4.42
CA ILE A 71 0.85 23.05 -4.21
C ILE A 71 -0.08 21.90 -3.85
N ASN A 72 -1.03 22.11 -2.94
CA ASN A 72 -1.97 21.07 -2.53
C ASN A 72 -2.88 20.63 -3.69
N ASN A 73 -3.39 21.58 -4.46
CA ASN A 73 -4.19 21.29 -5.66
C ASN A 73 -3.40 20.53 -6.71
N PHE A 74 -2.11 20.86 -6.89
CA PHE A 74 -1.23 20.11 -7.79
C PHE A 74 -1.01 18.67 -7.30
N ILE A 75 -0.72 18.47 -6.01
CA ILE A 75 -0.53 17.15 -5.42
C ILE A 75 -1.80 16.31 -5.61
N THR A 76 -2.97 16.86 -5.30
CA THR A 76 -4.26 16.17 -5.45
C THR A 76 -4.58 15.83 -6.91
N TRP A 77 -4.31 16.76 -7.83
CA TRP A 77 -4.47 16.51 -9.25
C TRP A 77 -3.50 15.43 -9.76
N PHE A 78 -2.23 15.50 -9.35
CA PHE A 78 -1.20 14.54 -9.76
C PHE A 78 -1.49 13.14 -9.21
N ASP A 79 -1.98 13.05 -7.97
CA ASP A 79 -2.47 11.80 -7.39
C ASP A 79 -3.59 11.19 -8.25
N GLY A 80 -4.60 11.98 -8.60
CA GLY A 80 -5.69 11.53 -9.47
C GLY A 80 -5.24 11.09 -10.88
N VAL A 81 -4.14 11.64 -11.40
CA VAL A 81 -3.56 11.21 -12.67
C VAL A 81 -2.80 9.90 -12.52
N VAL A 82 -1.97 9.78 -11.49
CA VAL A 82 -1.08 8.62 -11.31
C VAL A 82 -1.87 7.38 -10.87
N TRP A 83 -2.85 7.55 -9.96
CA TRP A 83 -3.84 6.51 -9.58
C TRP A 83 -5.04 6.46 -10.52
N GLY A 84 -4.92 7.06 -11.69
CA GLY A 84 -5.95 7.03 -12.71
C GLY A 84 -6.16 5.64 -13.34
N LEU A 85 -7.14 5.56 -14.24
CA LEU A 85 -7.45 4.34 -14.98
C LEU A 85 -6.24 3.63 -15.61
N PRO A 86 -5.20 4.33 -16.14
CA PRO A 86 -4.07 3.65 -16.76
C PRO A 86 -3.30 2.72 -15.81
N LEU A 87 -3.02 3.15 -14.57
CA LEU A 87 -2.34 2.30 -13.58
C LEU A 87 -3.22 1.15 -13.13
N ILE A 88 -4.50 1.42 -12.84
CA ILE A 88 -5.47 0.40 -12.43
C ILE A 88 -5.60 -0.69 -13.51
N ILE A 89 -5.72 -0.28 -14.77
CA ILE A 89 -5.78 -1.22 -15.92
C ILE A 89 -4.49 -2.03 -16.01
N LEU A 90 -3.33 -1.39 -15.85
CA LEU A 90 -2.04 -2.08 -15.92
C LEU A 90 -1.89 -3.14 -14.83
N ILE A 91 -2.33 -2.83 -13.59
CA ILE A 91 -2.30 -3.78 -12.47
C ILE A 91 -3.25 -4.95 -12.73
N LEU A 92 -4.50 -4.67 -13.11
CA LEU A 92 -5.48 -5.71 -13.40
C LEU A 92 -5.07 -6.59 -14.58
N ILE A 93 -4.55 -6.01 -15.68
CA ILE A 93 -4.04 -6.77 -16.84
C ILE A 93 -2.87 -7.64 -16.41
N THR A 94 -1.94 -7.13 -15.61
CA THR A 94 -0.79 -7.91 -15.13
C THR A 94 -1.25 -9.10 -14.29
N GLY A 95 -2.12 -8.88 -13.32
CA GLY A 95 -2.68 -9.93 -12.47
C GLY A 95 -3.52 -10.95 -13.25
N PHE A 96 -4.37 -10.49 -14.18
CA PHE A 96 -5.17 -11.33 -15.06
C PHE A 96 -4.28 -12.20 -15.97
N LEU A 97 -3.30 -11.58 -16.65
CA LEU A 97 -2.37 -12.27 -17.52
C LEU A 97 -1.59 -13.36 -16.76
N LEU A 98 -1.07 -13.05 -15.59
CA LEU A 98 -0.38 -14.03 -14.74
C LEU A 98 -1.34 -15.13 -14.28
N THR A 99 -2.56 -14.81 -13.87
CA THR A 99 -3.59 -15.79 -13.48
C THR A 99 -3.86 -16.80 -14.60
N VAL A 100 -4.09 -16.32 -15.83
CA VAL A 100 -4.38 -17.18 -16.98
C VAL A 100 -3.15 -17.99 -17.37
N ARG A 101 -1.96 -17.39 -17.48
CA ARG A 101 -0.72 -18.07 -17.87
C ARG A 101 -0.26 -19.12 -16.86
N LEU A 102 -0.60 -18.95 -15.58
CA LEU A 102 -0.31 -19.89 -14.50
C LEU A 102 -1.44 -20.90 -14.27
N GLY A 103 -2.52 -20.85 -15.08
CA GLY A 103 -3.64 -21.80 -15.00
C GLY A 103 -4.41 -21.71 -13.68
N PHE A 104 -4.71 -20.49 -13.19
CA PHE A 104 -5.43 -20.24 -11.95
C PHE A 104 -4.73 -20.88 -10.73
N LEU A 105 -3.40 -20.74 -10.66
CA LEU A 105 -2.54 -21.32 -9.63
C LEU A 105 -3.02 -20.98 -8.20
N GLN A 106 -3.50 -19.75 -7.98
CA GLN A 106 -4.01 -19.28 -6.70
C GLN A 106 -5.23 -20.06 -6.20
N VAL A 107 -6.00 -20.69 -7.08
CA VAL A 107 -7.12 -21.57 -6.70
C VAL A 107 -6.62 -23.01 -6.53
N ARG A 108 -5.88 -23.51 -7.51
CA ARG A 108 -5.45 -24.92 -7.59
C ARG A 108 -4.45 -25.29 -6.48
N HIS A 109 -3.62 -24.34 -6.04
CA HIS A 109 -2.51 -24.61 -5.12
C HIS A 109 -2.57 -23.80 -3.82
N LEU A 110 -3.72 -23.19 -3.49
CA LEU A 110 -3.87 -22.43 -2.23
C LEU A 110 -3.60 -23.30 -0.99
N GLY A 111 -4.14 -24.51 -0.95
CA GLY A 111 -3.90 -25.43 0.17
C GLY A 111 -2.42 -25.79 0.36
N LYS A 112 -1.67 -25.94 -0.76
CA LYS A 112 -0.21 -26.16 -0.70
C LYS A 112 0.52 -24.92 -0.23
N ALA A 113 0.10 -23.73 -0.70
CA ALA A 113 0.66 -22.47 -0.29
C ALA A 113 0.54 -22.26 1.23
N LEU A 114 -0.64 -22.52 1.80
CA LEU A 114 -0.89 -22.48 3.24
C LEU A 114 -0.05 -23.51 4.01
N LYS A 115 0.15 -24.70 3.45
CA LYS A 115 1.05 -25.70 4.05
C LYS A 115 2.50 -25.25 4.05
N PHE A 116 2.98 -24.66 2.95
CA PHE A 116 4.36 -24.17 2.85
C PHE A 116 4.60 -22.92 3.72
N MET A 117 3.58 -22.14 4.02
CA MET A 117 3.65 -21.03 4.95
C MET A 117 4.11 -21.48 6.35
N VAL A 118 3.61 -22.62 6.83
CA VAL A 118 3.90 -23.13 8.17
C VAL A 118 5.13 -24.04 8.19
N LYS A 119 5.39 -24.77 7.09
CA LYS A 119 6.50 -25.74 7.02
C LYS A 119 7.74 -25.07 6.44
N ASN A 120 8.76 -24.86 7.27
CA ASN A 120 10.07 -24.39 6.80
C ASN A 120 10.77 -25.39 5.88
N GLU A 121 11.71 -24.91 5.08
CA GLU A 121 12.59 -25.73 4.24
C GLU A 121 13.94 -25.89 4.93
N ASP A 122 14.45 -27.12 5.01
CA ASP A 122 15.74 -27.38 5.61
C ASP A 122 16.88 -27.06 4.64
N GLY A 123 17.92 -26.38 5.14
CA GLY A 123 19.15 -26.11 4.40
C GLY A 123 19.03 -25.05 3.28
N GLY A 124 18.03 -24.19 3.32
CA GLY A 124 17.94 -23.02 2.46
C GLY A 124 18.89 -21.92 2.88
N GLU A 125 19.43 -21.16 1.91
CA GLU A 125 20.20 -19.95 2.16
C GLU A 125 19.25 -18.76 2.33
N GLY A 126 19.55 -17.84 3.25
CA GLY A 126 18.74 -16.63 3.52
C GLY A 126 18.99 -16.10 4.94
N GLU A 127 18.47 -14.92 5.23
CA GLU A 127 18.64 -14.24 6.53
C GLU A 127 17.59 -14.65 7.57
N VAL A 128 16.39 -15.05 7.12
CA VAL A 128 15.25 -15.39 7.98
C VAL A 128 14.50 -16.60 7.43
N THR A 129 13.75 -17.33 8.29
CA THR A 129 12.90 -18.44 7.83
C THR A 129 11.84 -17.96 6.82
N SER A 130 11.30 -18.87 5.99
CA SER A 130 10.22 -18.52 5.04
C SER A 130 9.00 -17.94 5.76
N PHE A 131 8.66 -18.48 6.95
CA PHE A 131 7.62 -17.91 7.80
C PHE A 131 7.99 -16.53 8.32
N GLY A 132 9.25 -16.31 8.73
CA GLY A 132 9.75 -15.00 9.14
C GLY A 132 9.69 -13.94 8.03
N ALA A 133 10.07 -14.33 6.83
CA ALA A 133 9.97 -13.46 5.65
C ALA A 133 8.51 -13.12 5.32
N LEU A 134 7.60 -14.11 5.42
CA LEU A 134 6.17 -13.88 5.24
C LEU A 134 5.61 -12.95 6.33
N CYS A 135 5.94 -13.20 7.60
CA CYS A 135 5.48 -12.32 8.70
C CYS A 135 6.03 -10.89 8.54
N THR A 136 7.26 -10.72 8.05
CA THR A 136 7.82 -9.41 7.72
C THR A 136 7.06 -8.76 6.56
N ALA A 137 6.70 -9.52 5.52
CA ALA A 137 5.87 -9.01 4.43
C ALA A 137 4.45 -8.67 4.91
N LEU A 138 3.82 -9.56 5.71
CA LEU A 138 2.50 -9.30 6.30
C LEU A 138 2.52 -8.14 7.30
N SER A 139 3.62 -7.93 8.01
CA SER A 139 3.74 -6.77 8.89
C SER A 139 3.69 -5.45 8.12
N ALA A 140 4.24 -5.41 6.92
CA ALA A 140 4.18 -4.24 6.06
C ALA A 140 2.78 -4.03 5.44
N THR A 141 2.06 -5.12 5.12
CA THR A 141 0.75 -5.08 4.43
C THR A 141 -0.43 -4.91 5.38
N ILE A 142 -0.47 -5.67 6.50
CA ILE A 142 -1.57 -5.60 7.47
C ILE A 142 -1.41 -4.35 8.34
N GLY A 143 -2.06 -3.27 7.96
CA GLY A 143 -1.92 -1.95 8.58
C GLY A 143 -3.24 -1.17 8.65
N THR A 144 -3.13 0.15 8.61
CA THR A 144 -4.30 1.04 8.54
C THR A 144 -5.15 0.77 7.30
N GLY A 145 -4.58 0.23 6.23
CA GLY A 145 -5.29 -0.14 5.00
C GLY A 145 -6.47 -1.08 5.25
N ASN A 146 -6.28 -2.10 6.10
CA ASN A 146 -7.30 -3.11 6.39
C ASN A 146 -8.48 -2.61 7.23
N ILE A 147 -8.31 -1.54 7.99
CA ILE A 147 -9.33 -0.98 8.89
C ILE A 147 -9.85 0.35 8.33
N VAL A 148 -8.96 1.34 8.20
CA VAL A 148 -9.28 2.69 7.74
C VAL A 148 -9.45 2.73 6.21
N GLY A 149 -8.58 2.03 5.47
CA GLY A 149 -8.61 1.98 4.01
C GLY A 149 -9.90 1.36 3.48
N VAL A 150 -10.33 0.22 4.06
CA VAL A 150 -11.61 -0.43 3.70
C VAL A 150 -12.80 0.50 4.00
N ALA A 151 -12.81 1.13 5.18
CA ALA A 151 -13.85 2.05 5.57
C ALA A 151 -13.95 3.25 4.60
N THR A 152 -12.81 3.85 4.25
CA THR A 152 -12.76 4.97 3.29
C THR A 152 -13.16 4.54 1.87
N ALA A 153 -12.79 3.32 1.43
CA ALA A 153 -13.22 2.79 0.14
C ALA A 153 -14.75 2.66 0.07
N ILE A 154 -15.36 2.09 1.12
CA ILE A 154 -16.80 1.90 1.19
C ILE A 154 -17.55 3.24 1.34
N ALA A 155 -17.03 4.17 2.14
CA ALA A 155 -17.63 5.50 2.28
C ALA A 155 -17.62 6.28 0.95
N ALA A 156 -16.53 6.21 0.18
CA ALA A 156 -16.38 6.94 -1.07
C ALA A 156 -17.00 6.23 -2.29
N GLY A 157 -16.96 4.90 -2.33
CA GLY A 157 -17.40 4.08 -3.47
C GLY A 157 -18.65 3.26 -3.23
N GLY A 158 -19.24 3.35 -2.03
CA GLY A 158 -20.36 2.49 -1.59
C GLY A 158 -19.89 1.07 -1.25
N PRO A 159 -20.80 0.20 -0.77
CA PRO A 159 -20.49 -1.19 -0.44
C PRO A 159 -19.86 -1.99 -1.59
N GLY A 160 -20.16 -1.64 -2.85
CA GLY A 160 -19.57 -2.26 -4.04
C GLY A 160 -18.05 -2.10 -4.17
N ALA A 161 -17.45 -1.14 -3.47
CA ALA A 161 -15.99 -1.01 -3.42
C ALA A 161 -15.34 -2.27 -2.82
N LEU A 162 -15.98 -2.92 -1.85
CA LEU A 162 -15.48 -4.18 -1.28
C LEU A 162 -15.44 -5.31 -2.31
N PHE A 163 -16.44 -5.40 -3.19
CA PHE A 163 -16.43 -6.39 -4.28
C PHE A 163 -15.20 -6.22 -5.16
N TRP A 164 -14.91 -5.00 -5.59
CA TRP A 164 -13.78 -4.71 -6.47
C TRP A 164 -12.43 -4.90 -5.76
N MET A 165 -12.36 -4.65 -4.46
CA MET A 165 -11.20 -4.96 -3.63
C MET A 165 -10.91 -6.47 -3.60
N ILE A 166 -11.95 -7.32 -3.48
CA ILE A 166 -11.82 -8.79 -3.51
C ILE A 166 -11.37 -9.27 -4.90
N VAL A 167 -11.93 -8.68 -5.98
CA VAL A 167 -11.54 -8.99 -7.37
C VAL A 167 -10.07 -8.64 -7.62
N ASP A 168 -9.64 -7.45 -7.16
CA ASP A 168 -8.22 -7.06 -7.23
C ASP A 168 -7.33 -8.04 -6.49
N ALA A 169 -7.67 -8.40 -5.27
CA ALA A 169 -6.90 -9.35 -4.47
C ALA A 169 -6.81 -10.73 -5.12
N PHE A 170 -7.88 -11.20 -5.74
CA PHE A 170 -7.88 -12.48 -6.45
C PHE A 170 -6.82 -12.51 -7.56
N PHE A 171 -6.74 -11.49 -8.40
CA PHE A 171 -5.71 -11.36 -9.43
C PHE A 171 -4.35 -11.00 -8.81
N GLY A 172 -4.35 -10.21 -7.76
CA GLY A 172 -3.18 -9.82 -6.98
C GLY A 172 -2.44 -11.00 -6.36
N MET A 173 -3.13 -12.09 -6.01
CA MET A 173 -2.49 -13.32 -5.52
C MET A 173 -1.51 -13.91 -6.56
N ALA A 174 -1.87 -13.93 -7.84
CA ALA A 174 -0.97 -14.39 -8.91
C ALA A 174 0.20 -13.43 -9.13
N THR A 175 -0.03 -12.13 -8.95
CA THR A 175 1.02 -11.10 -8.99
C THR A 175 2.02 -11.30 -7.85
N LYS A 176 1.55 -11.44 -6.61
CA LYS A 176 2.40 -11.74 -5.42
C LYS A 176 3.19 -13.03 -5.58
N TYR A 177 2.56 -14.06 -6.18
CA TYR A 177 3.27 -15.29 -6.51
C TYR A 177 4.48 -15.02 -7.41
N ALA A 178 4.27 -14.29 -8.51
CA ALA A 178 5.33 -13.95 -9.46
C ALA A 178 6.44 -13.09 -8.81
N GLU A 179 6.06 -12.11 -8.00
CA GLU A 179 6.96 -11.26 -7.23
C GLU A 179 7.86 -12.08 -6.29
N GLY A 180 7.27 -12.97 -5.48
CA GLY A 180 8.00 -13.82 -4.55
C GLY A 180 8.94 -14.82 -5.25
N LEU A 181 8.50 -15.40 -6.38
CA LEU A 181 9.32 -16.28 -7.20
C LEU A 181 10.53 -15.55 -7.77
N LEU A 182 10.31 -14.38 -8.40
CA LEU A 182 11.39 -13.60 -9.02
C LEU A 182 12.38 -13.06 -7.97
N ALA A 183 11.88 -12.73 -6.76
CA ALA A 183 12.72 -12.28 -5.67
C ALA A 183 13.79 -13.31 -5.28
N ILE A 184 13.42 -14.59 -5.20
CA ILE A 184 14.38 -15.68 -4.90
C ILE A 184 15.25 -16.01 -6.11
N LYS A 185 14.67 -16.04 -7.31
CA LYS A 185 15.40 -16.42 -8.52
C LYS A 185 16.54 -15.49 -8.86
N TYR A 186 16.36 -14.18 -8.64
CA TYR A 186 17.32 -13.15 -9.04
C TYR A 186 18.04 -12.47 -7.89
N ARG A 187 17.87 -12.97 -6.65
CA ARG A 187 18.67 -12.48 -5.52
C ARG A 187 20.13 -12.88 -5.64
N THR A 188 20.97 -12.13 -4.97
CA THR A 188 22.38 -12.45 -4.79
C THR A 188 22.64 -12.56 -3.29
N ILE A 189 23.40 -13.55 -2.87
CA ILE A 189 23.83 -13.71 -1.49
C ILE A 189 25.31 -13.42 -1.42
N ASP A 190 25.69 -12.53 -0.52
CA ASP A 190 27.07 -12.12 -0.31
C ASP A 190 27.85 -13.17 0.51
N LYS A 191 29.16 -13.00 0.57
CA LYS A 191 30.07 -13.87 1.35
C LYS A 191 29.72 -13.92 2.83
N ASP A 192 29.16 -12.84 3.35
CA ASP A 192 28.74 -12.71 4.75
C ASP A 192 27.31 -13.25 5.00
N GLY A 193 26.68 -13.86 3.99
CA GLY A 193 25.30 -14.37 4.07
C GLY A 193 24.23 -13.29 3.93
N HIS A 194 24.61 -12.04 3.64
CA HIS A 194 23.69 -10.94 3.44
C HIS A 194 22.95 -11.06 2.10
N VAL A 195 21.63 -10.94 2.14
CA VAL A 195 20.77 -11.12 0.98
C VAL A 195 20.53 -9.80 0.26
N LEU A 196 20.84 -9.79 -1.03
CA LEU A 196 20.63 -8.69 -1.96
C LEU A 196 19.52 -9.10 -2.94
N GLY A 197 18.30 -8.67 -2.69
CA GLY A 197 17.14 -9.08 -3.47
C GLY A 197 16.01 -8.05 -3.47
N GLY A 198 14.99 -8.33 -4.26
CA GLY A 198 13.84 -7.45 -4.45
C GLY A 198 13.69 -6.99 -5.90
N PRO A 199 12.72 -6.09 -6.20
CA PRO A 199 12.41 -5.69 -7.57
C PRO A 199 13.59 -5.09 -8.32
N PHE A 200 14.38 -4.27 -7.68
CA PHE A 200 15.55 -3.65 -8.31
C PHE A 200 16.56 -4.71 -8.78
N TYR A 201 16.67 -5.85 -8.09
CA TYR A 201 17.56 -6.94 -8.54
C TYR A 201 16.96 -7.77 -9.66
N TYR A 202 15.66 -8.12 -9.63
CA TYR A 202 15.11 -8.85 -10.79
C TYR A 202 14.91 -7.96 -12.02
N ILE A 203 14.78 -6.63 -11.87
CA ILE A 203 14.86 -5.70 -12.99
C ILE A 203 16.27 -5.71 -13.59
N GLU A 204 17.31 -5.52 -12.77
CA GLU A 204 18.70 -5.44 -13.25
C GLU A 204 19.24 -6.79 -13.74
N ASN A 205 19.02 -7.88 -12.98
CA ASN A 205 19.54 -9.21 -13.28
C ASN A 205 18.64 -10.02 -14.23
N GLY A 206 17.33 -9.82 -14.19
CA GLY A 206 16.37 -10.56 -14.99
C GLY A 206 16.11 -9.92 -16.35
N MET A 207 15.94 -8.61 -16.44
CA MET A 207 15.74 -7.90 -17.70
C MET A 207 17.06 -7.47 -18.36
N GLY A 208 18.14 -7.42 -17.60
CA GLY A 208 19.48 -7.04 -18.06
C GLY A 208 19.94 -5.68 -17.55
N LYS A 209 21.27 -5.47 -17.57
CA LYS A 209 21.91 -4.27 -17.01
C LYS A 209 21.48 -2.94 -17.64
N GLN A 210 20.99 -2.95 -18.87
CA GLN A 210 20.41 -1.77 -19.54
C GLN A 210 19.19 -1.22 -18.82
N TRP A 211 18.49 -2.02 -18.01
CA TRP A 211 17.31 -1.61 -17.25
C TRP A 211 17.62 -1.10 -15.83
N ARG A 212 18.91 -0.94 -15.49
CA ARG A 212 19.35 -0.45 -14.18
C ARG A 212 18.75 0.92 -13.82
N TRP A 213 18.46 1.76 -14.80
CA TRP A 213 17.80 3.04 -14.57
C TRP A 213 16.38 2.85 -14.01
N LEU A 214 15.63 1.86 -14.52
CA LEU A 214 14.29 1.53 -14.04
C LEU A 214 14.33 0.96 -12.62
N ALA A 215 15.33 0.13 -12.31
CA ALA A 215 15.58 -0.37 -10.96
C ALA A 215 15.87 0.76 -9.96
N LYS A 216 16.65 1.77 -10.37
CA LYS A 216 16.92 2.96 -9.54
C LYS A 216 15.69 3.82 -9.31
N ILE A 217 14.81 3.97 -10.30
CA ILE A 217 13.52 4.66 -10.16
C ILE A 217 12.67 3.94 -9.11
N PHE A 218 12.54 2.61 -9.23
CA PHE A 218 11.83 1.80 -8.22
C PHE A 218 12.39 2.05 -6.82
N ALA A 219 13.71 1.92 -6.64
CA ALA A 219 14.35 2.03 -5.34
C ALA A 219 14.23 3.46 -4.75
N PHE A 220 14.26 4.50 -5.57
CA PHE A 220 14.05 5.88 -5.13
C PHE A 220 12.64 6.08 -4.56
N PHE A 221 11.61 5.65 -5.31
CA PHE A 221 10.25 5.77 -4.83
C PHE A 221 9.98 4.85 -3.65
N GLY A 222 10.53 3.63 -3.63
CA GLY A 222 10.41 2.70 -2.50
C GLY A 222 10.99 3.25 -1.19
N ALA A 223 12.16 3.89 -1.24
CA ALA A 223 12.72 4.59 -0.09
C ALA A 223 11.83 5.76 0.37
N GLY A 224 11.22 6.49 -0.58
CA GLY A 224 10.30 7.58 -0.30
C GLY A 224 8.97 7.11 0.31
N VAL A 225 8.40 6.00 -0.16
CA VAL A 225 7.21 5.37 0.42
C VAL A 225 7.43 5.01 1.90
N GLY A 226 8.60 4.45 2.21
CA GLY A 226 8.98 4.19 3.59
C GLY A 226 8.95 5.46 4.45
N LEU A 227 9.65 6.52 4.02
CA LEU A 227 9.80 7.75 4.82
C LEU A 227 8.54 8.60 4.93
N PHE A 228 7.77 8.75 3.85
CA PHE A 228 6.71 9.76 3.75
C PHE A 228 5.34 9.19 3.40
N GLY A 229 5.24 7.89 3.11
CA GLY A 229 4.04 7.26 2.61
C GLY A 229 3.42 6.26 3.58
N ILE A 230 3.05 5.12 3.02
CA ILE A 230 2.46 3.96 3.71
C ILE A 230 3.28 3.53 4.93
N GLY A 231 4.62 3.65 4.86
CA GLY A 231 5.51 3.14 5.89
C GLY A 231 5.47 3.92 7.20
N THR A 232 5.20 5.22 7.17
CA THR A 232 5.28 6.08 8.36
C THR A 232 4.03 6.90 8.57
N PHE A 233 3.83 7.96 7.78
CA PHE A 233 2.86 9.00 8.08
C PHE A 233 1.43 8.50 8.16
N THR A 234 0.99 7.63 7.25
CA THR A 234 -0.37 7.07 7.27
C THR A 234 -0.61 6.20 8.51
N GLN A 235 0.39 5.40 8.89
CA GLN A 235 0.27 4.49 10.03
C GLN A 235 0.28 5.26 11.35
N VAL A 236 1.23 6.17 11.51
CA VAL A 236 1.36 6.95 12.75
C VAL A 236 0.15 7.87 12.95
N ASN A 237 -0.35 8.47 11.86
CA ASN A 237 -1.58 9.26 11.89
C ASN A 237 -2.80 8.41 12.28
N GLY A 238 -2.90 7.18 11.74
CA GLY A 238 -3.94 6.22 12.10
C GLY A 238 -3.90 5.84 13.59
N ILE A 239 -2.71 5.53 14.14
CA ILE A 239 -2.53 5.25 15.57
C ILE A 239 -2.94 6.46 16.41
N ALA A 240 -2.42 7.64 16.08
CA ALA A 240 -2.70 8.86 16.82
C ALA A 240 -4.19 9.20 16.85
N SER A 241 -4.87 9.05 15.72
CA SER A 241 -6.32 9.26 15.62
C SER A 241 -7.11 8.25 16.44
N ALA A 242 -6.74 6.96 16.40
CA ALA A 242 -7.42 5.92 17.16
C ALA A 242 -7.26 6.11 18.67
N VAL A 243 -6.03 6.40 19.13
CA VAL A 243 -5.72 6.65 20.54
C VAL A 243 -6.42 7.92 21.02
N LYS A 244 -6.39 9.00 20.25
CA LYS A 244 -7.12 10.22 20.55
C LYS A 244 -8.63 9.96 20.69
N ASN A 245 -9.24 9.29 19.70
CA ASN A 245 -10.68 9.04 19.71
C ASN A 245 -11.12 8.18 20.90
N PHE A 246 -10.23 7.36 21.45
CA PHE A 246 -10.54 6.54 22.63
C PHE A 246 -10.30 7.26 23.95
N PHE A 247 -9.14 7.95 24.13
CA PHE A 247 -8.73 8.54 25.41
C PHE A 247 -9.14 10.00 25.58
N ASP A 248 -9.31 10.76 24.48
CA ASP A 248 -9.62 12.20 24.52
C ASP A 248 -10.47 12.59 23.30
N PRO A 249 -11.70 11.99 23.15
CA PRO A 249 -12.55 12.23 21.99
C PRO A 249 -12.91 13.70 21.80
N ASP A 250 -13.17 14.40 22.89
CA ASP A 250 -13.58 15.81 22.90
C ASP A 250 -12.40 16.80 22.86
N THR A 251 -11.16 16.30 22.81
CA THR A 251 -9.92 17.10 22.76
C THR A 251 -9.85 18.12 23.93
N VAL A 252 -10.17 17.65 25.13
CA VAL A 252 -10.21 18.48 26.36
C VAL A 252 -8.79 18.81 26.84
N HIS A 253 -7.90 17.82 26.78
CA HIS A 253 -6.54 17.96 27.29
C HIS A 253 -5.58 18.23 26.14
N THR A 254 -5.20 19.50 25.95
CA THR A 254 -4.42 19.94 24.79
C THR A 254 -3.06 20.53 25.15
N VAL A 255 -2.14 20.44 24.19
CA VAL A 255 -0.82 21.09 24.22
C VAL A 255 -0.56 21.79 22.90
N SER A 256 0.04 22.97 22.96
CA SER A 256 0.44 23.71 21.75
C SER A 256 1.84 23.28 21.33
N LEU A 257 1.96 22.71 20.13
CA LEU A 257 3.23 22.30 19.50
C LEU A 257 3.25 22.78 18.05
N PHE A 258 4.38 23.33 17.61
CA PHE A 258 4.58 23.79 16.22
C PHE A 258 3.52 24.80 15.73
N GLY A 259 2.94 25.60 16.66
CA GLY A 259 1.91 26.59 16.31
C GLY A 259 0.48 26.02 16.18
N ASN A 260 0.28 24.74 16.41
CA ASN A 260 -1.03 24.08 16.43
C ASN A 260 -1.31 23.43 17.78
N THR A 261 -2.58 23.17 18.05
CA THR A 261 -3.04 22.54 19.30
C THR A 261 -3.33 21.05 19.05
N TYR A 262 -2.73 20.19 19.86
CA TYR A 262 -2.88 18.74 19.78
C TYR A 262 -3.34 18.17 21.14
N SER A 263 -4.06 17.04 21.09
CA SER A 263 -4.39 16.27 22.28
C SER A 263 -3.13 15.67 22.91
N TRP A 264 -3.05 15.68 24.24
CA TRP A 264 -1.99 14.98 24.98
C TRP A 264 -1.94 13.50 24.67
N ALA A 265 -3.10 12.86 24.44
CA ALA A 265 -3.17 11.46 24.05
C ALA A 265 -2.38 11.19 22.76
N THR A 266 -2.49 12.08 21.76
CA THR A 266 -1.70 12.01 20.51
C THR A 266 -0.20 12.13 20.80
N VAL A 267 0.23 13.09 21.61
CA VAL A 267 1.67 13.33 21.88
C VAL A 267 2.28 12.16 22.63
N ILE A 268 1.61 11.66 23.67
CA ILE A 268 2.08 10.50 24.46
C ILE A 268 2.15 9.25 23.57
N ALA A 269 1.12 8.98 22.77
CA ALA A 269 1.12 7.84 21.84
C ALA A 269 2.30 7.89 20.87
N CYS A 270 2.60 9.09 20.32
CA CYS A 270 3.73 9.28 19.44
C CYS A 270 5.08 9.06 20.09
N LEU A 271 5.28 9.54 21.30
CA LEU A 271 6.52 9.32 22.04
C LEU A 271 6.75 7.84 22.30
N ILE A 272 5.72 7.13 22.80
CA ILE A 272 5.79 5.68 23.06
C ILE A 272 6.06 4.92 21.75
N LEU A 273 5.31 5.25 20.69
CA LEU A 273 5.47 4.62 19.39
C LEU A 273 6.88 4.80 18.82
N THR A 274 7.39 6.04 18.84
CA THR A 274 8.74 6.37 18.34
C THR A 274 9.81 5.59 19.11
N LEU A 275 9.67 5.48 20.43
CA LEU A 275 10.58 4.69 21.26
C LEU A 275 10.52 3.21 20.90
N CYS A 276 9.32 2.62 20.80
CA CYS A 276 9.14 1.22 20.44
C CYS A 276 9.68 0.90 19.04
N VAL A 277 9.41 1.75 18.05
CA VAL A 277 9.94 1.63 16.69
C VAL A 277 11.46 1.70 16.71
N GLY A 278 12.04 2.69 17.39
CA GLY A 278 13.49 2.83 17.50
C GLY A 278 14.16 1.59 18.10
N LEU A 279 13.60 1.03 19.18
CA LEU A 279 14.12 -0.18 19.84
C LEU A 279 14.14 -1.40 18.90
N VAL A 280 13.16 -1.54 18.01
CA VAL A 280 13.09 -2.67 17.08
C VAL A 280 13.95 -2.43 15.85
N VAL A 281 13.78 -1.29 15.19
CA VAL A 281 14.42 -0.93 13.92
C VAL A 281 15.95 -0.91 14.04
N LEU A 282 16.50 -0.39 15.15
CA LEU A 282 17.95 -0.41 15.39
C LEU A 282 18.56 -1.82 15.44
N GLY A 283 17.75 -2.85 15.61
CA GLY A 283 18.18 -4.26 15.57
C GLY A 283 18.15 -4.91 14.19
N GLY A 284 17.73 -4.19 13.14
CA GLY A 284 17.69 -4.66 11.75
C GLY A 284 16.67 -5.79 11.49
N ILE A 285 16.77 -6.41 10.30
CA ILE A 285 15.79 -7.40 9.80
C ILE A 285 15.54 -8.56 10.76
N GLN A 286 16.57 -9.06 11.43
CA GLN A 286 16.40 -10.21 12.34
C GLN A 286 15.50 -9.88 13.53
N ARG A 287 15.61 -8.66 14.08
CA ARG A 287 14.75 -8.20 15.16
C ARG A 287 13.35 -7.88 14.66
N ILE A 288 13.24 -7.22 13.52
CA ILE A 288 11.96 -6.93 12.86
C ILE A 288 11.21 -8.24 12.59
N ALA A 289 11.87 -9.25 12.00
CA ALA A 289 11.26 -10.54 11.72
C ALA A 289 10.81 -11.28 13.00
N LYS A 290 11.62 -11.26 14.07
CA LYS A 290 11.24 -11.86 15.36
C LYS A 290 10.00 -11.22 15.97
N VAL A 291 9.93 -9.89 15.95
CA VAL A 291 8.78 -9.14 16.47
C VAL A 291 7.55 -9.40 15.60
N SER A 292 7.70 -9.38 14.28
CA SER A 292 6.62 -9.65 13.33
C SER A 292 6.06 -11.07 13.44
N GLN A 293 6.92 -12.09 13.66
CA GLN A 293 6.48 -13.48 13.84
C GLN A 293 5.57 -13.68 15.05
N ILE A 294 5.65 -12.81 16.05
CA ILE A 294 4.81 -12.87 17.25
C ILE A 294 3.57 -12.00 17.07
N ILE A 295 3.77 -10.73 16.68
CA ILE A 295 2.68 -9.75 16.66
C ILE A 295 1.71 -10.01 15.50
N VAL A 296 2.22 -10.34 14.31
CA VAL A 296 1.35 -10.48 13.12
C VAL A 296 0.32 -11.58 13.26
N PRO A 297 0.66 -12.83 13.64
CA PRO A 297 -0.37 -13.85 13.86
C PRO A 297 -1.34 -13.47 14.99
N PHE A 298 -0.82 -12.92 16.10
CA PHE A 298 -1.65 -12.49 17.22
C PHE A 298 -2.68 -11.44 16.81
N MET A 299 -2.24 -10.36 16.16
CA MET A 299 -3.13 -9.28 15.76
C MET A 299 -4.16 -9.71 14.71
N ALA A 300 -3.75 -10.56 13.75
CA ALA A 300 -4.64 -11.06 12.71
C ALA A 300 -5.73 -11.99 13.31
N ILE A 301 -5.35 -12.90 14.21
CA ILE A 301 -6.30 -13.79 14.88
C ILE A 301 -7.26 -12.98 15.76
N LEU A 302 -6.75 -12.03 16.55
CA LEU A 302 -7.58 -11.18 17.41
C LEU A 302 -8.62 -10.41 16.58
N TYR A 303 -8.16 -9.75 15.51
CA TYR A 303 -9.04 -8.94 14.65
C TYR A 303 -10.10 -9.80 13.96
N VAL A 304 -9.68 -10.92 13.34
CA VAL A 304 -10.60 -11.82 12.65
C VAL A 304 -11.60 -12.45 13.63
N ALA A 305 -11.18 -12.80 14.86
CA ALA A 305 -12.08 -13.31 15.88
C ALA A 305 -13.18 -12.28 16.26
N LEU A 306 -12.79 -11.02 16.48
CA LEU A 306 -13.76 -9.94 16.77
C LEU A 306 -14.72 -9.72 15.61
N ALA A 307 -14.22 -9.66 14.38
CA ALA A 307 -15.06 -9.51 13.19
C ALA A 307 -15.96 -10.71 12.93
N LEU A 308 -15.49 -11.95 13.21
CA LEU A 308 -16.32 -13.16 13.14
C LEU A 308 -17.45 -13.14 14.18
N ILE A 309 -17.19 -12.63 15.38
CA ILE A 309 -18.26 -12.46 16.39
C ILE A 309 -19.35 -11.53 15.82
N ILE A 310 -18.98 -10.40 15.17
CA ILE A 310 -19.95 -9.50 14.50
C ILE A 310 -20.75 -10.27 13.46
N VAL A 311 -20.11 -11.03 12.60
CA VAL A 311 -20.77 -11.79 11.52
C VAL A 311 -21.72 -12.85 12.11
N ILE A 312 -21.28 -13.59 13.13
CA ILE A 312 -22.07 -14.67 13.74
C ILE A 312 -23.28 -14.11 14.50
N THR A 313 -23.08 -13.05 15.29
CA THR A 313 -24.18 -12.42 16.07
C THR A 313 -25.21 -11.74 15.18
N ASN A 314 -24.82 -11.35 13.97
CA ASN A 314 -25.69 -10.70 12.98
C ASN A 314 -25.90 -11.57 11.74
N ILE A 315 -25.90 -12.88 11.86
CA ILE A 315 -25.89 -13.85 10.75
C ILE A 315 -27.08 -13.65 9.79
N THR A 316 -28.24 -13.21 10.29
CA THR A 316 -29.44 -12.93 9.51
C THR A 316 -29.27 -11.74 8.55
N ALA A 317 -28.40 -10.78 8.87
CA ALA A 317 -28.11 -9.63 8.02
C ALA A 317 -27.08 -9.94 6.90
N VAL A 318 -26.30 -11.03 7.04
CA VAL A 318 -25.22 -11.38 6.11
C VAL A 318 -25.70 -11.55 4.66
N PRO A 319 -26.80 -12.30 4.35
CA PRO A 319 -27.25 -12.43 2.97
C PRO A 319 -27.63 -11.09 2.34
N GLY A 320 -28.29 -10.20 3.11
CA GLY A 320 -28.64 -8.84 2.68
C GLY A 320 -27.40 -7.97 2.42
N ALA A 321 -26.38 -8.07 3.29
CA ALA A 321 -25.11 -7.36 3.12
C ALA A 321 -24.37 -7.81 1.85
N ILE A 322 -24.27 -9.13 1.59
CA ILE A 322 -23.65 -9.67 0.38
C ILE A 322 -24.42 -9.22 -0.87
N ALA A 323 -25.76 -9.28 -0.84
CA ALA A 323 -26.58 -8.80 -1.94
C ALA A 323 -26.34 -7.30 -2.21
N THR A 324 -26.23 -6.49 -1.16
CA THR A 324 -25.93 -5.05 -1.26
C THR A 324 -24.56 -4.81 -1.87
N ILE A 325 -23.52 -5.53 -1.42
CA ILE A 325 -22.16 -5.44 -1.96
C ILE A 325 -22.16 -5.75 -3.47
N VAL A 326 -22.75 -6.88 -3.87
CA VAL A 326 -22.79 -7.28 -5.28
C VAL A 326 -23.64 -6.31 -6.12
N LYS A 327 -24.83 -5.94 -5.64
CA LYS A 327 -25.72 -5.02 -6.36
C LYS A 327 -25.05 -3.66 -6.58
N THR A 328 -24.44 -3.09 -5.55
CA THR A 328 -23.81 -1.75 -5.64
C THR A 328 -22.51 -1.77 -6.41
N ALA A 329 -21.85 -2.92 -6.56
CA ALA A 329 -20.65 -3.06 -7.41
C ALA A 329 -20.95 -2.84 -8.90
N PHE A 330 -22.17 -3.12 -9.36
CA PHE A 330 -22.58 -3.05 -10.75
C PHE A 330 -23.74 -2.07 -11.02
N SER A 331 -24.33 -1.47 -9.96
CA SER A 331 -25.43 -0.53 -10.13
C SER A 331 -24.94 0.91 -10.22
N GLY A 332 -25.50 1.65 -11.18
CA GLY A 332 -25.41 3.08 -11.25
C GLY A 332 -26.48 3.73 -10.38
N SER A 333 -26.26 3.97 -9.09
CA SER A 333 -27.18 4.77 -8.30
C SER A 333 -26.93 6.27 -8.50
N ALA A 334 -28.03 7.01 -8.65
CA ALA A 334 -28.11 8.36 -9.21
C ALA A 334 -27.56 9.52 -8.33
N LEU A 335 -26.68 9.30 -7.38
CA LEU A 335 -26.17 10.36 -6.50
C LEU A 335 -24.96 11.15 -7.05
N ALA A 336 -24.33 10.68 -8.13
CA ALA A 336 -23.18 11.37 -8.74
C ALA A 336 -23.06 11.13 -10.25
N GLY A 337 -24.03 11.57 -11.05
CA GLY A 337 -23.79 11.77 -12.49
C GLY A 337 -23.88 10.52 -13.40
N GLY A 338 -24.86 9.65 -13.20
CA GLY A 338 -25.20 8.60 -14.16
C GLY A 338 -24.66 7.20 -13.84
N ALA A 339 -25.31 6.17 -14.40
CA ALA A 339 -25.11 4.74 -14.05
C ALA A 339 -23.65 4.23 -14.20
N MET A 340 -22.90 4.72 -15.18
CA MET A 340 -21.48 4.31 -15.37
C MET A 340 -20.52 4.99 -14.39
N GLY A 341 -20.84 6.20 -13.93
CA GLY A 341 -19.97 6.95 -13.03
C GLY A 341 -19.81 6.27 -11.66
N THR A 342 -20.86 5.72 -11.10
CA THR A 342 -20.83 5.08 -9.76
C THR A 342 -20.11 3.74 -9.75
N MET A 343 -20.29 2.91 -10.78
CA MET A 343 -19.53 1.65 -10.93
C MET A 343 -18.03 1.93 -11.04
N VAL A 344 -17.63 2.91 -11.86
CA VAL A 344 -16.22 3.29 -12.04
C VAL A 344 -15.65 3.81 -10.71
N VAL A 345 -16.38 4.62 -9.95
CA VAL A 345 -15.93 5.11 -8.64
C VAL A 345 -15.77 3.97 -7.64
N ALA A 346 -16.75 3.05 -7.54
CA ALA A 346 -16.65 1.88 -6.67
C ALA A 346 -15.44 1.02 -7.03
N MET A 347 -15.22 0.78 -8.33
CA MET A 347 -14.07 0.04 -8.85
C MET A 347 -12.76 0.74 -8.51
N GLN A 348 -12.62 2.05 -8.82
CA GLN A 348 -11.40 2.80 -8.55
C GLN A 348 -11.08 2.84 -7.05
N LYS A 349 -12.07 3.14 -6.20
CA LYS A 349 -11.87 3.22 -4.75
C LYS A 349 -11.58 1.84 -4.15
N GLY A 350 -12.28 0.80 -4.59
CA GLY A 350 -12.05 -0.57 -4.15
C GLY A 350 -10.65 -1.07 -4.53
N ILE A 351 -10.26 -0.95 -5.79
CA ILE A 351 -8.96 -1.42 -6.29
C ILE A 351 -7.82 -0.61 -5.66
N ALA A 352 -7.90 0.73 -5.65
CA ALA A 352 -6.85 1.57 -5.08
C ALA A 352 -6.58 1.25 -3.60
N ARG A 353 -7.64 1.07 -2.80
CA ARG A 353 -7.50 0.71 -1.38
C ARG A 353 -7.17 -0.77 -1.16
N GLY A 354 -7.57 -1.65 -2.08
CA GLY A 354 -7.11 -3.05 -2.12
C GLY A 354 -5.60 -3.14 -2.31
N ILE A 355 -5.07 -2.49 -3.32
CA ILE A 355 -3.62 -2.43 -3.61
C ILE A 355 -2.85 -1.75 -2.47
N PHE A 356 -3.41 -0.68 -1.90
CA PHE A 356 -2.81 -0.01 -0.74
C PHE A 356 -2.68 -0.97 0.46
N SER A 357 -3.63 -1.88 0.66
CA SER A 357 -3.61 -2.87 1.74
C SER A 357 -2.69 -4.04 1.39
N ASN A 358 -2.94 -4.75 0.28
CA ASN A 358 -2.24 -6.00 -0.04
C ASN A 358 -0.90 -5.83 -0.76
N GLU A 359 -0.60 -4.63 -1.25
CA GLU A 359 0.63 -4.27 -1.98
C GLU A 359 0.92 -5.13 -3.23
N SER A 360 -0.08 -5.79 -3.82
CA SER A 360 0.13 -6.63 -5.00
C SER A 360 0.44 -5.78 -6.24
N GLY A 361 1.60 -6.01 -6.85
CA GLY A 361 2.06 -5.21 -7.99
C GLY A 361 2.85 -3.96 -7.60
N LEU A 362 2.92 -3.60 -6.31
CA LEU A 362 3.78 -2.51 -5.86
C LEU A 362 5.27 -2.91 -5.84
N GLY A 363 5.58 -4.20 -5.67
CA GLY A 363 6.96 -4.68 -5.61
C GLY A 363 7.63 -4.53 -4.24
N SER A 364 6.91 -4.17 -3.20
CA SER A 364 7.43 -4.02 -1.84
C SER A 364 7.70 -5.38 -1.17
N ALA A 365 6.71 -6.27 -1.14
CA ALA A 365 6.82 -7.58 -0.51
C ALA A 365 7.97 -8.48 -1.02
N PRO A 366 8.35 -8.49 -2.31
CA PRO A 366 9.53 -9.23 -2.77
C PRO A 366 10.83 -8.83 -2.09
N ILE A 367 10.93 -7.66 -1.49
CA ILE A 367 12.10 -7.23 -0.72
C ILE A 367 12.26 -8.10 0.52
N ALA A 368 11.17 -8.38 1.27
CA ALA A 368 11.20 -9.31 2.39
C ALA A 368 11.28 -10.76 1.93
N ALA A 369 10.56 -11.12 0.86
CA ALA A 369 10.57 -12.48 0.32
C ALA A 369 11.99 -12.93 -0.10
N ALA A 370 12.81 -12.02 -0.60
CA ALA A 370 14.19 -12.31 -0.98
C ALA A 370 15.05 -12.81 0.20
N ALA A 371 14.78 -12.35 1.43
CA ALA A 371 15.51 -12.75 2.62
C ALA A 371 15.15 -14.17 3.14
N ALA A 372 14.14 -14.83 2.55
CA ALA A 372 13.68 -16.14 3.00
C ALA A 372 14.72 -17.25 2.79
N GLN A 373 14.87 -18.12 3.78
CA GLN A 373 15.68 -19.34 3.71
C GLN A 373 14.96 -20.39 2.85
N THR A 374 15.22 -20.38 1.55
CA THR A 374 14.68 -21.35 0.60
C THR A 374 15.59 -21.52 -0.61
N LYS A 375 15.59 -22.72 -1.19
CA LYS A 375 16.27 -23.04 -2.47
C LYS A 375 15.33 -22.95 -3.67
N GLU A 376 14.01 -23.03 -3.43
CA GLU A 376 13.03 -23.18 -4.48
C GLU A 376 12.23 -21.87 -4.69
N PRO A 377 12.44 -21.16 -5.81
CA PRO A 377 11.72 -19.90 -6.09
C PRO A 377 10.20 -20.06 -6.09
N VAL A 378 9.69 -21.15 -6.65
CA VAL A 378 8.25 -21.45 -6.74
C VAL A 378 7.63 -21.61 -5.34
N ARG A 379 8.35 -22.25 -4.41
CA ARG A 379 7.90 -22.41 -3.05
C ARG A 379 7.70 -21.05 -2.36
N GLN A 380 8.67 -20.13 -2.50
CA GLN A 380 8.53 -18.79 -1.95
C GLN A 380 7.43 -17.97 -2.65
N GLY A 381 7.25 -18.15 -3.96
CA GLY A 381 6.12 -17.58 -4.68
C GLY A 381 4.78 -18.00 -4.07
N LEU A 382 4.60 -19.30 -3.80
CA LEU A 382 3.39 -19.84 -3.15
C LEU A 382 3.20 -19.26 -1.74
N VAL A 383 4.27 -19.16 -0.95
CA VAL A 383 4.21 -18.54 0.39
C VAL A 383 3.82 -17.07 0.27
N SER A 384 4.44 -16.29 -0.61
CA SER A 384 4.15 -14.87 -0.81
C SER A 384 2.69 -14.62 -1.24
N MET A 385 2.12 -15.49 -2.05
CA MET A 385 0.72 -15.43 -2.48
C MET A 385 -0.27 -15.46 -1.30
N THR A 386 0.05 -16.19 -0.23
CA THR A 386 -0.81 -16.28 0.95
C THR A 386 -0.94 -14.93 1.67
N GLY A 387 0.02 -14.03 1.49
CA GLY A 387 -0.03 -12.68 2.05
C GLY A 387 -1.27 -11.93 1.59
N THR A 388 -1.50 -11.86 0.27
CA THR A 388 -2.70 -11.19 -0.31
C THR A 388 -3.99 -11.89 0.09
N PHE A 389 -3.97 -13.24 0.20
CA PHE A 389 -5.12 -14.00 0.68
C PHE A 389 -5.50 -13.61 2.11
N ILE A 390 -4.53 -13.61 3.03
CA ILE A 390 -4.76 -13.28 4.44
C ILE A 390 -5.17 -11.80 4.58
N ASP A 391 -4.42 -10.90 3.95
CA ASP A 391 -4.65 -9.46 4.06
C ASP A 391 -6.03 -9.04 3.54
N THR A 392 -6.35 -9.38 2.31
CA THR A 392 -7.53 -8.80 1.65
C THR A 392 -8.71 -9.77 1.61
N ILE A 393 -8.50 -11.04 1.18
CA ILE A 393 -9.60 -11.99 1.10
C ILE A 393 -10.14 -12.33 2.50
N VAL A 394 -9.27 -12.35 3.53
CA VAL A 394 -9.73 -12.60 4.91
C VAL A 394 -9.97 -11.27 5.64
N ILE A 395 -8.93 -10.49 5.95
CA ILE A 395 -9.03 -9.37 6.90
C ILE A 395 -9.87 -8.21 6.34
N CYS A 396 -9.58 -7.72 5.12
CA CYS A 396 -10.36 -6.62 4.53
C CYS A 396 -11.83 -7.01 4.29
N THR A 397 -12.08 -8.29 3.91
CA THR A 397 -13.46 -8.79 3.75
C THR A 397 -14.21 -8.79 5.08
N MET A 398 -13.56 -9.20 6.18
CA MET A 398 -14.16 -9.15 7.51
C MET A 398 -14.49 -7.71 7.93
N THR A 399 -13.58 -6.77 7.69
CA THR A 399 -13.83 -5.34 7.94
C THR A 399 -15.02 -4.83 7.15
N GLY A 400 -15.01 -5.06 5.83
CA GLY A 400 -16.06 -4.57 4.94
C GLY A 400 -17.42 -5.19 5.25
N LEU A 401 -17.49 -6.50 5.53
CA LEU A 401 -18.71 -7.16 5.97
C LEU A 401 -19.24 -6.56 7.28
N SER A 402 -18.37 -6.33 8.27
CA SER A 402 -18.77 -5.72 9.54
C SER A 402 -19.39 -4.34 9.33
N ILE A 403 -18.81 -3.51 8.45
CA ILE A 403 -19.31 -2.17 8.12
C ILE A 403 -20.66 -2.25 7.39
N VAL A 404 -20.82 -3.18 6.44
CA VAL A 404 -22.06 -3.28 5.64
C VAL A 404 -23.19 -3.91 6.45
N ILE A 405 -22.93 -4.96 7.24
CA ILE A 405 -23.90 -5.61 8.14
C ILE A 405 -24.47 -4.61 9.13
N THR A 406 -23.64 -3.73 9.68
CA THR A 406 -24.02 -2.73 10.68
C THR A 406 -24.55 -1.43 10.07
N GLU A 407 -24.52 -1.29 8.74
CA GLU A 407 -24.97 -0.11 7.99
C GLU A 407 -24.27 1.21 8.39
N THR A 408 -23.06 1.13 8.95
CA THR A 408 -22.32 2.32 9.41
C THR A 408 -21.66 3.11 8.26
N TRP A 409 -21.67 2.56 7.04
CA TRP A 409 -21.11 3.21 5.85
C TRP A 409 -21.90 4.45 5.39
N ASN A 410 -23.18 4.60 5.81
CA ASN A 410 -24.08 5.69 5.42
C ASN A 410 -24.28 6.74 6.52
N THR A 411 -23.49 6.72 7.58
CA THR A 411 -23.65 7.60 8.75
C THR A 411 -22.98 8.96 8.62
N GLY A 412 -22.23 9.21 7.53
CA GLY A 412 -21.43 10.43 7.35
C GLY A 412 -20.16 10.48 8.19
N LEU A 413 -19.80 9.39 8.89
CA LEU A 413 -18.53 9.26 9.59
C LEU A 413 -17.38 9.05 8.59
N GLU A 414 -16.14 9.33 9.01
CA GLU A 414 -14.95 9.21 8.18
C GLU A 414 -13.87 8.33 8.82
N GLY A 415 -13.08 7.67 7.98
CA GLY A 415 -11.89 6.94 8.37
C GLY A 415 -12.16 5.87 9.43
N VAL A 416 -11.39 5.88 10.52
CA VAL A 416 -11.49 4.90 11.60
C VAL A 416 -12.82 4.94 12.34
N ALA A 417 -13.50 6.08 12.36
CA ALA A 417 -14.77 6.24 13.08
C ALA A 417 -15.88 5.34 12.51
N ILE A 418 -15.87 5.07 11.20
CA ILE A 418 -16.82 4.14 10.55
C ILE A 418 -16.64 2.72 11.12
N THR A 419 -15.42 2.22 11.16
CA THR A 419 -15.14 0.87 11.66
C THR A 419 -15.35 0.79 13.17
N THR A 420 -15.04 1.86 13.93
CA THR A 420 -15.34 1.93 15.37
C THR A 420 -16.83 1.81 15.62
N ALA A 421 -17.65 2.57 14.89
CA ALA A 421 -19.10 2.49 14.98
C ALA A 421 -19.63 1.10 14.58
N ALA A 422 -19.03 0.47 13.56
CA ALA A 422 -19.39 -0.89 13.15
C ALA A 422 -19.12 -1.92 14.27
N PHE A 423 -17.97 -1.83 14.94
CA PHE A 423 -17.63 -2.71 16.05
C PHE A 423 -18.50 -2.44 17.29
N GLN A 424 -18.79 -1.16 17.61
CA GLN A 424 -19.68 -0.80 18.71
C GLN A 424 -21.09 -1.33 18.51
N LYS A 425 -21.64 -1.24 17.27
CA LYS A 425 -22.99 -1.68 16.94
C LYS A 425 -23.08 -3.19 16.76
N GLY A 426 -22.05 -3.84 16.23
CA GLY A 426 -22.08 -5.23 15.82
C GLY A 426 -21.64 -6.23 16.90
N LEU A 427 -20.77 -5.84 17.83
CA LEU A 427 -20.31 -6.72 18.91
C LEU A 427 -21.33 -6.79 20.06
N PRO A 428 -21.56 -7.95 20.66
CA PRO A 428 -22.44 -8.11 21.82
C PRO A 428 -21.76 -7.69 23.14
N PHE A 429 -20.89 -6.68 23.10
CA PHE A 429 -20.10 -6.19 24.23
C PHE A 429 -20.35 -4.68 24.42
N PRO A 430 -20.01 -4.12 25.61
CA PRO A 430 -20.11 -2.68 25.81
C PRO A 430 -19.33 -1.88 24.76
N ALA A 431 -19.89 -0.75 24.30
CA ALA A 431 -19.30 0.07 23.25
C ALA A 431 -17.84 0.51 23.56
N GLN A 432 -17.52 0.77 24.83
CA GLN A 432 -16.16 1.08 25.25
C GLN A 432 -15.18 -0.07 25.03
N PHE A 433 -15.59 -1.32 25.30
CA PHE A 433 -14.78 -2.49 25.01
C PHE A 433 -14.54 -2.67 23.50
N ALA A 434 -15.58 -2.52 22.69
CA ALA A 434 -15.48 -2.60 21.23
C ALA A 434 -14.50 -1.56 20.68
N SER A 435 -14.59 -0.31 21.16
CA SER A 435 -13.68 0.78 20.79
C SER A 435 -12.24 0.50 21.22
N PHE A 436 -12.04 0.01 22.43
CA PHE A 436 -10.71 -0.35 22.94
C PHE A 436 -10.09 -1.49 22.12
N ALA A 437 -10.85 -2.54 21.88
CA ALA A 437 -10.38 -3.69 21.10
C ALA A 437 -9.97 -3.30 19.69
N LEU A 438 -10.78 -2.47 19.00
CA LEU A 438 -10.44 -1.98 17.68
C LEU A 438 -9.23 -1.05 17.67
N MET A 439 -9.15 -0.13 18.64
CA MET A 439 -7.97 0.74 18.81
C MET A 439 -6.70 -0.09 18.99
N LEU A 440 -6.75 -1.12 19.85
CA LEU A 440 -5.61 -2.02 20.10
C LEU A 440 -5.20 -2.77 18.82
N CYS A 441 -6.16 -3.30 18.06
CA CYS A 441 -5.88 -3.94 16.77
C CYS A 441 -5.21 -2.96 15.80
N LEU A 442 -5.73 -1.74 15.68
CA LEU A 442 -5.17 -0.73 14.79
C LEU A 442 -3.75 -0.32 15.20
N VAL A 443 -3.49 -0.20 16.50
CA VAL A 443 -2.14 0.10 17.02
C VAL A 443 -1.16 -1.00 16.62
N PHE A 444 -1.50 -2.28 16.80
CA PHE A 444 -0.64 -3.39 16.38
C PHE A 444 -0.45 -3.45 14.87
N PHE A 445 -1.53 -3.31 14.10
CA PHE A 445 -1.48 -3.32 12.64
C PHE A 445 -0.55 -2.22 12.12
N ALA A 446 -0.77 -1.00 12.54
CA ALA A 446 0.02 0.13 12.09
C ALA A 446 1.47 0.10 12.61
N PHE A 447 1.69 -0.34 13.85
CA PHE A 447 3.04 -0.51 14.41
C PHE A 447 3.88 -1.50 13.59
N THR A 448 3.30 -2.66 13.28
CA THR A 448 4.03 -3.65 12.47
C THR A 448 4.30 -3.16 11.06
N THR A 449 3.37 -2.40 10.47
CA THR A 449 3.58 -1.80 9.13
C THR A 449 4.75 -0.81 9.12
N ILE A 450 4.90 0.01 10.16
CA ILE A 450 6.05 0.88 10.32
C ILE A 450 7.36 0.07 10.31
N LEU A 451 7.40 -1.07 11.02
CA LEU A 451 8.60 -1.92 11.07
C LEU A 451 8.93 -2.56 9.72
N GLY A 452 7.93 -3.05 9.02
CA GLY A 452 8.11 -3.70 7.70
C GLY A 452 8.60 -2.73 6.63
N TRP A 453 8.05 -1.53 6.61
CA TRP A 453 8.42 -0.50 5.64
C TRP A 453 9.77 0.15 5.91
N ASP A 454 10.22 0.22 7.17
CA ASP A 454 11.61 0.60 7.46
C ASP A 454 12.58 -0.33 6.73
N TYR A 455 12.39 -1.65 6.88
CA TYR A 455 13.20 -2.64 6.18
C TYR A 455 13.17 -2.46 4.66
N TYR A 456 12.00 -2.23 4.07
CA TYR A 456 11.88 -2.02 2.62
C TYR A 456 12.64 -0.78 2.16
N GLY A 457 12.49 0.32 2.87
CA GLY A 457 13.17 1.56 2.56
C GLY A 457 14.70 1.45 2.71
N GLU A 458 15.18 0.77 3.76
CA GLU A 458 16.61 0.49 3.93
C GLU A 458 17.20 -0.29 2.75
N ARG A 459 16.51 -1.34 2.29
CA ARG A 459 16.96 -2.14 1.14
C ARG A 459 16.97 -1.34 -0.17
N CYS A 460 15.96 -0.50 -0.37
CA CYS A 460 15.91 0.43 -1.49
C CYS A 460 17.12 1.40 -1.48
N LEU A 461 17.42 1.96 -0.31
CA LEU A 461 18.54 2.90 -0.17
C LEU A 461 19.90 2.20 -0.29
N GLU A 462 20.03 0.99 0.24
CA GLU A 462 21.23 0.16 0.08
C GLU A 462 21.55 -0.07 -1.41
N TYR A 463 20.54 -0.39 -2.22
CA TYR A 463 20.70 -0.53 -3.66
C TYR A 463 21.11 0.79 -4.34
N LEU A 464 20.44 1.91 -4.01
CA LEU A 464 20.71 3.23 -4.61
C LEU A 464 22.14 3.71 -4.38
N PHE A 465 22.65 3.50 -3.16
CA PHE A 465 23.97 3.97 -2.73
C PHE A 465 25.06 2.88 -2.78
N ASN A 466 24.85 1.82 -3.61
CA ASN A 466 25.83 0.75 -3.81
C ASN A 466 26.36 0.20 -2.48
N ARG A 467 25.45 -0.15 -1.54
CA ARG A 467 25.76 -0.77 -0.25
C ARG A 467 26.50 0.13 0.75
N ASN A 468 26.33 1.44 0.64
CA ASN A 468 26.88 2.37 1.63
C ASN A 468 26.10 2.27 2.95
N MET A 469 26.66 1.55 3.93
CA MET A 469 26.03 1.34 5.23
C MET A 469 25.85 2.63 6.05
N THR A 470 26.62 3.69 5.77
CA THR A 470 26.41 5.00 6.39
C THR A 470 25.09 5.61 5.90
N ALA A 471 24.79 5.50 4.60
CA ALA A 471 23.51 5.97 4.04
C ALA A 471 22.33 5.20 4.65
N VAL A 472 22.45 3.87 4.81
CA VAL A 472 21.41 3.04 5.45
C VAL A 472 21.18 3.45 6.91
N LYS A 473 22.26 3.64 7.70
CA LYS A 473 22.16 4.11 9.09
C LYS A 473 21.51 5.49 9.19
N THR A 474 21.88 6.41 8.28
CA THR A 474 21.29 7.76 8.23
C THR A 474 19.79 7.67 7.91
N TYR A 475 19.40 6.82 6.96
CA TYR A 475 17.98 6.58 6.63
C TYR A 475 17.19 6.10 7.85
N ARG A 476 17.71 5.12 8.58
CA ARG A 476 17.08 4.57 9.79
C ARG A 476 16.81 5.65 10.85
N TRP A 477 17.75 6.54 11.08
CA TRP A 477 17.56 7.65 12.01
C TRP A 477 16.52 8.66 11.48
N LEU A 478 16.58 8.98 10.19
CA LEU A 478 15.57 9.83 9.55
C LEU A 478 14.17 9.21 9.64
N TYR A 479 14.08 7.89 9.46
CA TYR A 479 12.84 7.15 9.58
C TYR A 479 12.22 7.29 10.97
N ILE A 480 13.00 7.08 12.03
CA ILE A 480 12.56 7.25 13.43
C ILE A 480 12.09 8.69 13.68
N ILE A 481 12.79 9.69 13.13
CA ILE A 481 12.38 11.08 13.22
C ILE A 481 11.05 11.32 12.49
N CYS A 482 10.86 10.76 11.29
CA CYS A 482 9.62 10.87 10.54
C CYS A 482 8.43 10.22 11.29
N VAL A 483 8.65 9.11 11.99
CA VAL A 483 7.64 8.49 12.86
C VAL A 483 7.15 9.46 13.92
N PHE A 484 8.05 10.23 14.53
CA PHE A 484 7.66 11.24 15.53
C PHE A 484 6.83 12.38 14.94
N PHE A 485 7.16 12.84 13.72
CA PHE A 485 6.50 13.98 13.11
C PHE A 485 5.19 13.65 12.38
N GLY A 486 4.95 12.38 12.02
CA GLY A 486 3.80 11.93 11.23
C GLY A 486 2.43 12.40 11.70
N PRO A 487 2.11 12.36 13.02
CA PRO A 487 0.79 12.75 13.53
C PRO A 487 0.49 14.25 13.46
N TYR A 488 1.51 15.06 13.29
CA TYR A 488 1.38 16.52 13.23
C TYR A 488 1.14 17.04 11.81
N MET A 489 1.06 16.16 10.82
CA MET A 489 0.75 16.50 9.44
C MET A 489 -0.75 16.37 9.15
N THR A 490 -1.23 17.08 8.12
CA THR A 490 -2.64 16.98 7.70
C THR A 490 -2.91 15.65 7.03
N VAL A 491 -4.04 15.02 7.36
CA VAL A 491 -4.43 13.69 6.85
C VAL A 491 -4.43 13.64 5.32
N ALA A 492 -5.03 14.63 4.65
CA ALA A 492 -5.12 14.67 3.20
C ALA A 492 -3.75 14.71 2.50
N ALA A 493 -2.82 15.55 2.99
CA ALA A 493 -1.47 15.63 2.42
C ALA A 493 -0.70 14.32 2.59
N VAL A 494 -0.86 13.66 3.74
CA VAL A 494 -0.24 12.36 4.04
C VAL A 494 -0.69 11.28 3.05
N TRP A 495 -2.00 11.18 2.81
CA TRP A 495 -2.54 10.17 1.90
C TRP A 495 -2.16 10.43 0.43
N ASN A 496 -2.24 11.66 -0.04
CA ASN A 496 -1.89 11.99 -1.42
C ASN A 496 -0.41 11.74 -1.73
N ILE A 497 0.49 12.09 -0.81
CA ILE A 497 1.93 11.81 -0.96
C ILE A 497 2.18 10.30 -0.98
N ALA A 498 1.56 9.56 -0.06
CA ALA A 498 1.68 8.11 0.01
C ALA A 498 1.21 7.44 -1.30
N ASP A 499 0.06 7.85 -1.78
CA ASP A 499 -0.54 7.30 -3.01
C ASP A 499 0.36 7.59 -4.23
N ILE A 500 0.87 8.82 -4.40
CA ILE A 500 1.77 9.18 -5.52
C ILE A 500 3.04 8.32 -5.52
N PHE A 501 3.72 8.20 -4.38
CA PHE A 501 4.96 7.43 -4.30
C PHE A 501 4.71 5.94 -4.56
N ASN A 502 3.64 5.37 -4.04
CA ASN A 502 3.23 3.99 -4.30
C ASN A 502 3.00 3.74 -5.79
N ALA A 503 2.25 4.61 -6.45
CA ALA A 503 1.94 4.46 -7.85
C ALA A 503 3.22 4.53 -8.71
N LEU A 504 4.11 5.49 -8.45
CA LEU A 504 5.37 5.65 -9.16
C LEU A 504 6.35 4.49 -8.89
N MET A 505 6.26 3.83 -7.74
CA MET A 505 6.98 2.60 -7.44
C MET A 505 6.39 1.39 -8.20
N ALA A 506 5.06 1.33 -8.38
CA ALA A 506 4.39 0.22 -9.03
C ALA A 506 4.76 0.07 -10.51
N PHE A 507 4.87 1.17 -11.26
CA PHE A 507 5.14 1.13 -12.69
C PHE A 507 6.39 0.32 -13.07
N PRO A 508 7.59 0.57 -12.50
CA PRO A 508 8.77 -0.24 -12.77
C PRO A 508 8.58 -1.72 -12.49
N ASN A 509 7.88 -2.04 -11.41
CA ASN A 509 7.62 -3.42 -11.01
C ASN A 509 6.69 -4.13 -12.00
N LEU A 510 5.58 -3.51 -12.38
CA LEU A 510 4.62 -4.09 -13.33
C LEU A 510 5.26 -4.34 -14.70
N ILE A 511 6.11 -3.42 -15.19
CA ILE A 511 6.90 -3.60 -16.41
C ILE A 511 7.77 -4.85 -16.29
N ALA A 512 8.46 -5.02 -15.16
CA ALA A 512 9.31 -6.18 -14.93
C ALA A 512 8.53 -7.49 -14.85
N LEU A 513 7.38 -7.50 -14.16
CA LEU A 513 6.52 -8.67 -14.06
C LEU A 513 6.00 -9.13 -15.44
N LEU A 514 5.59 -8.19 -16.29
CA LEU A 514 5.15 -8.48 -17.64
C LEU A 514 6.30 -9.03 -18.49
N ALA A 515 7.47 -8.38 -18.44
CA ALA A 515 8.67 -8.79 -19.19
C ALA A 515 9.16 -10.19 -18.76
N LEU A 516 9.15 -10.47 -17.44
CA LEU A 516 9.64 -11.72 -16.87
C LEU A 516 8.54 -12.78 -16.70
N SER A 517 7.31 -12.52 -17.15
CA SER A 517 6.18 -13.46 -17.01
C SER A 517 6.46 -14.84 -17.65
N GLY A 518 7.24 -14.89 -18.75
CA GLY A 518 7.69 -16.14 -19.37
C GLY A 518 8.61 -16.97 -18.45
N VAL A 519 9.49 -16.30 -17.71
CA VAL A 519 10.37 -16.94 -16.72
C VAL A 519 9.53 -17.54 -15.58
N VAL A 520 8.57 -16.77 -15.05
CA VAL A 520 7.67 -17.24 -13.99
C VAL A 520 6.93 -18.50 -14.40
N VAL A 521 6.36 -18.52 -15.61
CA VAL A 521 5.63 -19.69 -16.14
C VAL A 521 6.55 -20.90 -16.31
N LYS A 522 7.77 -20.70 -16.83
CA LYS A 522 8.74 -21.77 -17.02
C LYS A 522 9.15 -22.39 -15.68
N GLU A 523 9.58 -21.59 -14.72
CA GLU A 523 9.99 -22.06 -13.39
C GLU A 523 8.85 -22.83 -12.70
N THR A 524 7.63 -22.31 -12.80
CA THR A 524 6.44 -22.96 -12.23
C THR A 524 6.22 -24.36 -12.84
N LYS A 525 6.25 -24.47 -14.18
CA LYS A 525 6.07 -25.74 -14.86
C LYS A 525 7.19 -26.75 -14.53
N ASP A 526 8.44 -26.29 -14.51
CA ASP A 526 9.60 -27.13 -14.22
C ASP A 526 9.55 -27.66 -12.78
N PHE A 527 9.14 -26.81 -11.82
CA PHE A 527 8.95 -27.21 -10.43
C PHE A 527 7.90 -28.30 -10.27
N PHE A 528 6.68 -28.12 -10.80
CA PHE A 528 5.61 -29.11 -10.66
C PHE A 528 5.93 -30.39 -11.44
N LYS A 529 6.64 -30.30 -12.58
CA LYS A 529 7.11 -31.49 -13.30
C LYS A 529 8.12 -32.30 -12.49
N LYS A 530 9.05 -31.64 -11.78
CA LYS A 530 10.06 -32.26 -10.91
C LYS A 530 9.43 -32.87 -9.64
N HIS A 531 8.38 -32.26 -9.13
CA HIS A 531 7.74 -32.64 -7.89
C HIS A 531 6.31 -33.15 -8.13
N LYS A 532 6.14 -34.20 -8.96
CA LYS A 532 4.82 -34.77 -9.29
C LYS A 532 3.96 -35.14 -8.09
N ASN A 533 4.56 -35.44 -6.90
CA ASN A 533 3.85 -35.69 -5.66
C ASN A 533 3.21 -34.41 -5.05
N TYR A 534 3.42 -33.26 -5.66
CA TYR A 534 2.79 -31.99 -5.28
C TYR A 534 1.66 -31.59 -6.24
N GLU A 535 1.34 -32.36 -7.25
CA GLU A 535 0.13 -32.21 -8.06
C GLU A 535 -1.08 -32.87 -7.35
#